data_5990dd5d00be6949ca93ce4a8284eba3
#
_entry.id   5990dd5d00be6949ca93ce4a8284eba3
#
_cell.length_a   1.000
_cell.length_b   1.000
_cell.length_c   1.000
_cell.angle_alpha   90.00
_cell.angle_beta   90.00
_cell.angle_gamma   90.00
#
_symmetry.space_group_name_H-M   'P 1'
#
loop_
_entity.id
_entity.type
_entity.pdbx_description
1 polymer ?
#
loop_
_entity_poly.entity_id
_entity_poly.type
_entity_poly.pdbx_seq_one_letter_code
_entity_poly.pdbx_strand_id
1 'polypeptide(L)'
;NTVGRFYGLPLNIRKNPAKGLPFALGQGGVNVARKRKTMDGNTAAAHVAYAFTEVAAIYPITPSSVMAELSDKWSAEGRKNMFGQPVKVSVMQSEGGAAGAVHGSLTAGALTTTFTASQGLLLMIPNMYKIAGELLPCVFHVSARTVASHALNIFGDHSDVMACRQTGFAMLAETNPQEVMDLSAVAHLATIKSRVPFINFFDGFRTSHEIQKI
;
A
#
# COMPACT_ATOMS: atom_id res chain seq x y z
N ASN A 1 -15.33 9.86 -34.92
CA ASN A 1 -14.70 10.88 -34.06
C ASN A 1 -15.35 10.94 -32.67
N THR A 2 -15.39 9.78 -31.94
CA THR A 2 -15.99 9.71 -30.61
C THR A 2 -15.01 9.09 -29.57
N VAL A 3 -13.72 9.11 -29.83
CA VAL A 3 -12.68 8.54 -28.97
C VAL A 3 -11.92 9.61 -28.14
N GLY A 4 -12.24 10.88 -28.33
CA GLY A 4 -11.46 12.01 -27.81
C GLY A 4 -11.95 12.63 -26.50
N ARG A 5 -12.87 12.02 -25.73
CA ARG A 5 -13.51 12.71 -24.58
C ARG A 5 -13.40 12.05 -23.20
N PHE A 6 -12.59 11.01 -23.03
CA PHE A 6 -12.47 10.35 -21.71
C PHE A 6 -11.19 10.69 -20.91
N TYR A 7 -10.32 11.54 -21.42
CA TYR A 7 -9.06 11.90 -20.74
C TYR A 7 -9.01 13.33 -20.20
N GLY A 8 -10.15 13.96 -20.01
CA GLY A 8 -10.22 15.37 -19.61
C GLY A 8 -11.08 15.67 -18.39
N LEU A 9 -11.04 14.83 -17.35
CA LEU A 9 -11.49 15.30 -16.05
C LEU A 9 -10.31 15.98 -15.36
N PRO A 10 -10.35 17.32 -15.19
CA PRO A 10 -9.36 17.98 -14.36
C PRO A 10 -9.56 17.44 -12.94
N LEU A 11 -8.49 16.92 -12.35
CA LEU A 11 -8.36 16.89 -10.89
C LEU A 11 -8.68 18.32 -10.43
N ASN A 12 -9.88 18.50 -9.92
CA ASN A 12 -10.29 19.75 -9.35
C ASN A 12 -9.59 19.84 -7.97
N ILE A 13 -8.27 19.97 -8.01
CA ILE A 13 -7.50 20.52 -6.91
C ILE A 13 -8.05 21.94 -6.83
N ARG A 14 -9.04 22.13 -5.94
CA ARG A 14 -9.51 23.46 -5.59
C ARG A 14 -8.27 24.29 -5.39
N LYS A 15 -8.06 25.25 -6.28
CA LYS A 15 -7.08 26.32 -6.13
C LYS A 15 -7.51 27.11 -4.90
N ASN A 16 -7.13 26.61 -3.73
CA ASN A 16 -6.99 27.48 -2.60
C ASN A 16 -5.66 28.20 -2.83
N PRO A 17 -5.65 29.53 -3.05
CA PRO A 17 -4.40 30.23 -3.25
C PRO A 17 -3.57 30.01 -1.99
N ALA A 18 -2.46 29.35 -2.16
CA ALA A 18 -1.46 29.00 -1.21
C ALA A 18 -1.37 29.98 -0.03
N LYS A 19 -1.89 29.58 1.12
CA LYS A 19 -1.14 29.84 2.33
C LYS A 19 -0.01 28.82 2.30
N GLY A 20 1.17 29.31 1.95
CA GLY A 20 2.34 28.50 1.66
C GLY A 20 2.54 27.43 2.71
N LEU A 21 2.64 26.19 2.26
CA LEU A 21 3.39 25.18 3.00
C LEU A 21 4.76 25.82 3.26
N PRO A 22 5.20 25.99 4.50
CA PRO A 22 6.53 26.48 4.78
C PRO A 22 7.54 25.36 4.47
N PHE A 23 7.81 25.15 3.19
CA PHE A 23 9.04 24.52 2.76
C PHE A 23 10.09 25.64 2.63
N ALA A 24 10.26 26.36 3.72
CA ALA A 24 11.43 27.17 3.91
C ALA A 24 12.57 26.20 4.22
N LEU A 25 13.45 25.97 3.27
CA LEU A 25 14.83 25.59 3.54
C LEU A 25 15.50 26.74 4.32
N GLY A 26 15.00 27.00 5.54
CA GLY A 26 15.60 27.88 6.51
C GLY A 26 16.72 27.12 7.21
N GLN A 27 17.94 27.58 7.06
CA GLN A 27 19.07 27.23 7.93
C GLN A 27 18.72 27.64 9.37
N GLY A 28 18.05 26.75 10.05
CA GLY A 28 17.68 26.83 11.45
C GLY A 28 16.99 25.52 11.77
N GLY A 29 17.77 24.45 11.97
CA GLY A 29 17.25 23.15 12.31
C GLY A 29 16.47 23.24 13.62
N VAL A 30 15.15 23.36 13.56
CA VAL A 30 14.29 23.00 14.67
C VAL A 30 14.51 21.51 14.84
N ASN A 31 15.32 21.13 15.81
CA ASN A 31 15.54 19.75 16.20
C ASN A 31 14.25 19.24 16.86
N VAL A 32 13.23 18.97 16.04
CA VAL A 32 12.03 18.30 16.51
C VAL A 32 12.44 16.87 16.82
N ALA A 33 12.62 16.57 18.09
CA ALA A 33 12.90 15.22 18.55
C ALA A 33 11.83 14.28 17.97
N ARG A 34 12.23 13.45 17.02
CA ARG A 34 11.32 12.47 16.39
C ARG A 34 10.85 11.50 17.47
N LYS A 35 9.55 11.34 17.59
CA LYS A 35 8.98 10.33 18.50
C LYS A 35 9.36 8.95 17.97
N ARG A 36 10.02 8.17 18.80
CA ARG A 36 10.36 6.79 18.48
C ARG A 36 9.34 5.85 19.12
N LYS A 37 8.97 4.80 18.40
CA LYS A 37 8.06 3.77 18.87
C LYS A 37 8.60 2.39 18.50
N THR A 38 8.45 1.43 19.39
CA THR A 38 8.76 0.03 19.08
C THR A 38 7.61 -0.60 18.33
N MET A 39 7.89 -1.18 17.15
CA MET A 39 6.90 -1.86 16.33
C MET A 39 7.54 -2.88 15.39
N ASP A 40 6.74 -3.75 14.81
CA ASP A 40 7.15 -4.69 13.78
C ASP A 40 6.95 -4.13 12.36
N GLY A 41 7.42 -4.86 11.35
CA GLY A 41 7.32 -4.45 9.95
C GLY A 41 5.87 -4.34 9.46
N ASN A 42 4.99 -5.28 9.85
CA ASN A 42 3.57 -5.19 9.50
C ASN A 42 2.92 -3.91 10.07
N THR A 43 3.22 -3.59 11.33
CA THR A 43 2.71 -2.37 11.98
C THR A 43 3.25 -1.12 11.29
N ALA A 44 4.53 -1.11 10.91
CA ALA A 44 5.16 0.00 10.20
C ALA A 44 4.50 0.23 8.83
N ALA A 45 4.33 -0.83 8.03
CA ALA A 45 3.65 -0.77 6.73
C ALA A 45 2.20 -0.29 6.87
N ALA A 46 1.43 -0.89 7.78
CA ALA A 46 0.05 -0.51 8.03
C ALA A 46 -0.09 0.95 8.45
N HIS A 47 0.85 1.44 9.30
CA HIS A 47 0.84 2.82 9.76
C HIS A 47 0.94 3.82 8.62
N VAL A 48 1.87 3.58 7.70
CA VAL A 48 2.07 4.43 6.53
C VAL A 48 0.93 4.26 5.52
N ALA A 49 0.58 3.01 5.18
CA ALA A 49 -0.49 2.71 4.24
C ALA A 49 -1.80 3.39 4.66
N TYR A 50 -2.15 3.32 5.94
CA TYR A 50 -3.36 3.94 6.47
C TYR A 50 -3.40 5.46 6.22
N ALA A 51 -2.25 6.13 6.34
CA ALA A 51 -2.18 7.58 6.13
C ALA A 51 -2.50 7.98 4.68
N PHE A 52 -2.08 7.19 3.70
CA PHE A 52 -2.22 7.48 2.27
C PHE A 52 -3.45 6.85 1.61
N THR A 53 -4.26 6.09 2.35
CA THR A 53 -5.34 5.27 1.81
C THR A 53 -6.71 5.85 2.15
N GLU A 54 -7.61 5.88 1.18
CA GLU A 54 -9.02 6.19 1.37
C GLU A 54 -9.85 4.90 1.50
N VAL A 55 -9.50 3.87 0.71
CA VAL A 55 -10.16 2.56 0.69
C VAL A 55 -9.13 1.44 0.80
N ALA A 56 -9.33 0.50 1.72
CA ALA A 56 -8.59 -0.74 1.80
C ALA A 56 -9.52 -1.92 1.48
N ALA A 57 -9.28 -2.61 0.38
CA ALA A 57 -10.00 -3.82 0.04
C ALA A 57 -9.11 -5.03 0.37
N ILE A 58 -9.56 -5.87 1.28
CA ILE A 58 -8.74 -6.89 1.92
C ILE A 58 -9.38 -8.28 1.86
N TYR A 59 -8.55 -9.30 1.84
CA TYR A 59 -8.86 -10.66 2.23
C TYR A 59 -7.67 -11.17 3.05
N PRO A 60 -7.84 -11.34 4.39
CA PRO A 60 -6.72 -11.61 5.27
C PRO A 60 -5.99 -12.90 4.95
N ILE A 61 -4.67 -12.84 4.85
CA ILE A 61 -3.78 -13.99 4.65
C ILE A 61 -2.52 -13.83 5.50
N THR A 62 -2.10 -14.89 6.18
CA THR A 62 -0.87 -14.92 6.97
C THR A 62 0.37 -14.85 6.07
N PRO A 63 1.40 -14.03 6.37
CA PRO A 63 1.58 -13.21 7.58
C PRO A 63 1.11 -11.74 7.47
N SER A 64 0.45 -11.35 6.39
CA SER A 64 0.04 -9.96 6.14
C SER A 64 -1.26 -9.55 6.86
N SER A 65 -1.98 -10.50 7.48
CA SER A 65 -3.27 -10.25 8.16
C SER A 65 -3.22 -9.11 9.17
N VAL A 66 -2.10 -8.98 9.90
CA VAL A 66 -1.90 -7.93 10.91
C VAL A 66 -2.07 -6.52 10.30
N MET A 67 -1.60 -6.30 9.07
CA MET A 67 -1.78 -4.99 8.41
C MET A 67 -3.26 -4.66 8.17
N ALA A 68 -4.01 -5.67 7.74
CA ALA A 68 -5.45 -5.54 7.51
C ALA A 68 -6.21 -5.31 8.82
N GLU A 69 -5.92 -6.09 9.85
CA GLU A 69 -6.53 -6.00 11.18
C GLU A 69 -6.27 -4.65 11.85
N LEU A 70 -5.04 -4.14 11.77
CA LEU A 70 -4.70 -2.81 12.27
C LEU A 70 -5.45 -1.71 11.53
N SER A 71 -5.58 -1.83 10.21
CA SER A 71 -6.30 -0.85 9.40
C SER A 71 -7.78 -0.82 9.75
N ASP A 72 -8.39 -1.99 9.93
CA ASP A 72 -9.80 -2.12 10.35
C ASP A 72 -10.01 -1.55 11.75
N LYS A 73 -9.16 -1.94 12.70
CA LYS A 73 -9.18 -1.42 14.08
C LYS A 73 -9.10 0.11 14.09
N TRP A 74 -8.12 0.70 13.41
CA TRP A 74 -7.95 2.15 13.39
C TRP A 74 -9.10 2.87 12.70
N SER A 75 -9.70 2.25 11.70
CA SER A 75 -10.91 2.76 11.06
C SER A 75 -12.09 2.79 12.05
N ALA A 76 -12.32 1.69 12.76
CA ALA A 76 -13.36 1.59 13.78
C ALA A 76 -13.17 2.58 14.93
N GLU A 77 -11.91 2.87 15.30
CA GLU A 77 -11.55 3.88 16.31
C GLU A 77 -11.69 5.33 15.79
N GLY A 78 -12.04 5.52 14.52
CA GLY A 78 -12.19 6.85 13.91
C GLY A 78 -10.87 7.56 13.62
N ARG A 79 -9.73 6.82 13.56
CA ARG A 79 -8.43 7.40 13.16
C ARG A 79 -8.56 7.98 11.76
N LYS A 80 -8.11 9.21 11.59
CA LYS A 80 -8.15 9.90 10.30
C LYS A 80 -6.87 9.64 9.50
N ASN A 81 -7.03 9.43 8.20
CA ASN A 81 -5.97 9.45 7.21
C ASN A 81 -5.53 10.91 6.91
N MET A 82 -4.60 11.10 5.98
CA MET A 82 -4.13 12.43 5.59
C MET A 82 -5.20 13.30 4.89
N PHE A 83 -6.30 12.68 4.44
CA PHE A 83 -7.44 13.37 3.82
C PHE A 83 -8.50 13.79 4.85
N GLY A 84 -8.29 13.50 6.13
CA GLY A 84 -9.16 13.92 7.24
C GLY A 84 -10.36 13.00 7.49
N GLN A 85 -10.37 11.79 6.93
CA GLN A 85 -11.43 10.79 7.08
C GLN A 85 -10.87 9.42 7.48
N PRO A 86 -11.66 8.56 8.17
CA PRO A 86 -11.28 7.17 8.38
C PRO A 86 -11.15 6.42 7.05
N VAL A 87 -10.24 5.45 6.99
CA VAL A 87 -10.12 4.54 5.85
C VAL A 87 -11.36 3.65 5.77
N LYS A 88 -11.97 3.56 4.59
CA LYS A 88 -13.04 2.58 4.36
C LYS A 88 -12.43 1.20 4.14
N VAL A 89 -12.54 0.33 5.12
CA VAL A 89 -12.07 -1.06 5.02
C VAL A 89 -13.21 -1.95 4.52
N SER A 90 -12.94 -2.77 3.51
CA SER A 90 -13.89 -3.73 2.95
C SER A 90 -13.25 -5.11 2.89
N VAL A 91 -13.81 -6.06 3.64
CA VAL A 91 -13.41 -7.46 3.57
C VAL A 91 -14.14 -8.13 2.42
N MET A 92 -13.38 -8.77 1.55
CA MET A 92 -13.89 -9.43 0.34
C MET A 92 -13.97 -10.94 0.53
N GLN A 93 -14.40 -11.68 -0.48
CA GLN A 93 -14.61 -13.13 -0.43
C GLN A 93 -13.38 -13.94 -0.92
N SER A 94 -12.41 -13.24 -1.52
CA SER A 94 -11.13 -13.79 -1.99
C SER A 94 -10.16 -12.68 -2.31
N GLU A 95 -8.88 -13.01 -2.47
CA GLU A 95 -7.87 -12.05 -2.89
C GLU A 95 -8.13 -11.52 -4.31
N GLY A 96 -8.61 -12.35 -5.22
CA GLY A 96 -9.05 -11.91 -6.55
C GLY A 96 -10.20 -10.91 -6.48
N GLY A 97 -11.16 -11.14 -5.57
CA GLY A 97 -12.24 -10.20 -5.27
C GLY A 97 -11.72 -8.89 -4.68
N ALA A 98 -10.76 -8.96 -3.76
CA ALA A 98 -10.10 -7.79 -3.19
C ALA A 98 -9.39 -6.96 -4.29
N ALA A 99 -8.65 -7.62 -5.18
CA ALA A 99 -7.99 -6.94 -6.30
C ALA A 99 -8.99 -6.29 -7.28
N GLY A 100 -10.12 -6.94 -7.52
CA GLY A 100 -11.24 -6.38 -8.32
C GLY A 100 -11.83 -5.13 -7.67
N ALA A 101 -12.04 -5.16 -6.35
CA ALA A 101 -12.51 -4.01 -5.57
C ALA A 101 -11.48 -2.86 -5.56
N VAL A 102 -10.18 -3.19 -5.43
CA VAL A 102 -9.09 -2.20 -5.57
C VAL A 102 -9.17 -1.54 -6.94
N HIS A 103 -9.24 -2.32 -8.02
CA HIS A 103 -9.33 -1.78 -9.38
C HIS A 103 -10.55 -0.86 -9.53
N GLY A 104 -11.74 -1.32 -9.12
CA GLY A 104 -12.96 -0.51 -9.21
C GLY A 104 -12.89 0.78 -8.39
N SER A 105 -12.33 0.74 -7.20
CA SER A 105 -12.15 1.91 -6.33
C SER A 105 -11.16 2.92 -6.92
N LEU A 106 -10.05 2.43 -7.49
CA LEU A 106 -9.06 3.28 -8.17
C LEU A 106 -9.64 3.97 -9.40
N THR A 107 -10.43 3.25 -10.21
CA THR A 107 -11.11 3.84 -11.38
C THR A 107 -12.16 4.87 -10.98
N ALA A 108 -12.76 4.75 -9.80
CA ALA A 108 -13.63 5.76 -9.21
C ALA A 108 -12.88 6.96 -8.62
N GLY A 109 -11.55 6.93 -8.59
CA GLY A 109 -10.68 8.03 -8.17
C GLY A 109 -10.26 8.02 -6.70
N ALA A 110 -10.55 6.96 -5.94
CA ALA A 110 -10.09 6.83 -4.56
C ALA A 110 -8.72 6.15 -4.48
N LEU A 111 -7.81 6.69 -3.65
CA LEU A 111 -6.53 6.04 -3.36
C LEU A 111 -6.78 4.76 -2.56
N THR A 112 -6.44 3.63 -3.16
CA THR A 112 -6.81 2.32 -2.63
C THR A 112 -5.58 1.43 -2.47
N THR A 113 -5.55 0.66 -1.38
CA THR A 113 -4.48 -0.31 -1.09
C THR A 113 -5.06 -1.68 -0.73
N THR A 114 -4.18 -2.69 -0.72
CA THR A 114 -4.47 -4.02 -0.21
C THR A 114 -3.24 -4.61 0.48
N PHE A 115 -3.48 -5.62 1.31
CA PHE A 115 -2.46 -6.35 2.07
C PHE A 115 -2.59 -7.83 1.75
N THR A 116 -1.50 -8.47 1.33
CA THR A 116 -1.56 -9.85 0.86
C THR A 116 -0.22 -10.59 0.99
N ALA A 117 -0.20 -11.86 0.61
CA ALA A 117 0.98 -12.72 0.60
C ALA A 117 0.75 -13.95 -0.31
N SER A 118 1.82 -14.60 -0.77
CA SER A 118 1.81 -15.95 -1.36
C SER A 118 0.75 -16.16 -2.46
N GLN A 119 -0.04 -17.22 -2.37
CA GLN A 119 -1.12 -17.53 -3.33
C GLN A 119 -2.13 -16.39 -3.44
N GLY A 120 -2.35 -15.65 -2.37
CA GLY A 120 -3.24 -14.48 -2.39
C GLY A 120 -2.77 -13.43 -3.39
N LEU A 121 -1.47 -13.11 -3.39
CA LEU A 121 -0.89 -12.20 -4.38
C LEU A 121 -1.03 -12.77 -5.81
N LEU A 122 -0.82 -14.07 -6.00
CA LEU A 122 -0.97 -14.71 -7.32
C LEU A 122 -2.39 -14.61 -7.85
N LEU A 123 -3.40 -14.71 -7.00
CA LEU A 123 -4.81 -14.52 -7.38
C LEU A 123 -5.15 -13.09 -7.81
N MET A 124 -4.30 -12.13 -7.47
CA MET A 124 -4.48 -10.72 -7.86
C MET A 124 -3.88 -10.39 -9.25
N ILE A 125 -3.01 -11.24 -9.79
CA ILE A 125 -2.25 -10.99 -11.04
C ILE A 125 -3.12 -10.48 -12.18
N PRO A 126 -4.29 -11.06 -12.52
CA PRO A 126 -5.12 -10.58 -13.63
C PRO A 126 -5.53 -9.11 -13.48
N ASN A 127 -5.87 -8.69 -12.24
CA ASN A 127 -6.22 -7.30 -11.95
C ASN A 127 -4.98 -6.40 -11.90
N MET A 128 -3.83 -6.91 -11.50
CA MET A 128 -2.57 -6.15 -11.49
C MET A 128 -2.19 -5.70 -12.90
N TYR A 129 -2.31 -6.57 -13.92
CA TYR A 129 -2.11 -6.18 -15.32
C TYR A 129 -3.03 -5.04 -15.75
N LYS A 130 -4.30 -5.08 -15.33
CA LYS A 130 -5.26 -4.00 -15.65
C LYS A 130 -4.88 -2.69 -14.96
N ILE A 131 -4.62 -2.75 -13.65
CA ILE A 131 -4.25 -1.58 -12.84
C ILE A 131 -2.99 -0.91 -13.43
N ALA A 132 -1.97 -1.70 -13.78
CA ALA A 132 -0.74 -1.19 -14.38
C ALA A 132 -0.98 -0.61 -15.79
N GLY A 133 -1.74 -1.31 -16.63
CA GLY A 133 -2.06 -0.87 -18.00
C GLY A 133 -2.90 0.41 -18.04
N GLU A 134 -3.73 0.62 -17.03
CA GLU A 134 -4.56 1.82 -16.87
C GLU A 134 -3.85 2.96 -16.11
N LEU A 135 -2.61 2.75 -15.69
CA LEU A 135 -1.81 3.73 -14.92
C LEU A 135 -2.52 4.21 -13.65
N LEU A 136 -3.12 3.29 -12.92
CA LEU A 136 -3.83 3.59 -11.68
C LEU A 136 -2.86 3.56 -10.49
N PRO A 137 -2.74 4.67 -9.73
CA PRO A 137 -1.78 4.76 -8.64
C PRO A 137 -2.24 3.97 -7.42
N CYS A 138 -1.49 2.95 -7.04
CA CYS A 138 -1.74 2.19 -5.80
C CYS A 138 -0.47 1.53 -5.27
N VAL A 139 -0.53 1.09 -4.03
CA VAL A 139 0.51 0.26 -3.42
C VAL A 139 -0.13 -1.01 -2.88
N PHE A 140 0.40 -2.16 -3.27
CA PHE A 140 0.12 -3.45 -2.66
C PHE A 140 1.21 -3.73 -1.64
N HIS A 141 0.84 -3.86 -0.36
CA HIS A 141 1.78 -4.22 0.70
C HIS A 141 1.81 -5.73 0.88
N VAL A 142 2.98 -6.30 0.78
CA VAL A 142 3.15 -7.76 0.75
C VAL A 142 4.16 -8.19 1.81
N SER A 143 3.70 -8.99 2.78
CA SER A 143 4.60 -9.76 3.65
C SER A 143 4.93 -11.05 2.90
N ALA A 144 6.01 -11.02 2.11
CA ALA A 144 6.34 -12.06 1.14
C ALA A 144 6.46 -13.43 1.80
N ARG A 145 5.78 -14.42 1.21
CA ARG A 145 5.70 -15.79 1.71
C ARG A 145 5.84 -16.76 0.53
N THR A 146 6.55 -17.85 0.77
CA THR A 146 6.74 -18.88 -0.25
C THR A 146 5.41 -19.36 -0.84
N VAL A 147 5.40 -19.59 -2.14
CA VAL A 147 4.25 -20.17 -2.84
C VAL A 147 4.22 -21.67 -2.58
N ALA A 148 3.08 -22.19 -2.09
CA ALA A 148 2.92 -23.61 -1.88
C ALA A 148 3.02 -24.38 -3.21
N SER A 149 3.86 -25.40 -3.24
CA SER A 149 4.01 -26.31 -4.39
C SER A 149 3.69 -27.74 -4.03
N HIS A 150 4.48 -28.39 -3.17
CA HIS A 150 4.22 -29.76 -2.71
C HIS A 150 3.46 -29.81 -1.39
N ALA A 151 3.72 -28.84 -0.52
CA ALA A 151 3.07 -28.69 0.77
C ALA A 151 2.98 -27.21 1.12
N LEU A 152 2.11 -26.90 2.08
CA LEU A 152 2.04 -25.55 2.63
C LEU A 152 3.36 -25.22 3.34
N ASN A 153 3.94 -24.10 2.96
CA ASN A 153 5.06 -23.49 3.64
C ASN A 153 4.73 -22.03 3.96
N ILE A 154 5.02 -21.60 5.18
CA ILE A 154 4.66 -20.26 5.67
C ILE A 154 5.85 -19.31 5.78
N PHE A 155 7.07 -19.80 5.56
CA PHE A 155 8.28 -18.97 5.70
C PHE A 155 8.39 -17.88 4.63
N GLY A 156 9.12 -16.83 4.98
CA GLY A 156 9.45 -15.73 4.07
C GLY A 156 10.31 -16.20 2.90
N ASP A 157 9.86 -15.85 1.71
CA ASP A 157 10.49 -16.18 0.44
C ASP A 157 9.90 -15.20 -0.59
N HIS A 158 10.61 -14.96 -1.68
CA HIS A 158 10.18 -13.99 -2.69
C HIS A 158 9.53 -14.64 -3.94
N SER A 159 9.16 -15.91 -3.88
CA SER A 159 8.55 -16.60 -5.03
C SER A 159 7.22 -16.00 -5.45
N ASP A 160 6.44 -15.48 -4.50
CA ASP A 160 5.17 -14.81 -4.75
C ASP A 160 5.36 -13.46 -5.47
N VAL A 161 6.23 -12.59 -4.97
CA VAL A 161 6.49 -11.28 -5.60
C VAL A 161 7.21 -11.44 -6.94
N MET A 162 8.13 -12.42 -7.07
CA MET A 162 8.80 -12.70 -8.34
C MET A 162 7.84 -13.23 -9.40
N ALA A 163 6.77 -13.95 -9.02
CA ALA A 163 5.72 -14.35 -9.96
C ALA A 163 4.96 -13.13 -10.53
N CYS A 164 4.94 -12.01 -9.82
CA CYS A 164 4.26 -10.79 -10.22
C CYS A 164 5.14 -9.80 -11.03
N ARG A 165 6.43 -10.08 -11.23
CA ARG A 165 7.40 -9.16 -11.86
C ARG A 165 7.01 -8.67 -13.25
N GLN A 166 6.15 -9.40 -13.97
CA GLN A 166 5.73 -9.08 -15.33
C GLN A 166 4.45 -8.26 -15.39
N THR A 167 3.81 -7.96 -14.25
CA THR A 167 2.50 -7.30 -14.22
C THR A 167 2.55 -5.80 -14.55
N GLY A 168 3.74 -5.19 -14.56
CA GLY A 168 3.93 -3.75 -14.73
C GLY A 168 3.95 -2.96 -13.43
N PHE A 169 3.82 -3.63 -12.28
CA PHE A 169 4.05 -3.01 -10.98
C PHE A 169 5.55 -2.79 -10.75
N ALA A 170 5.91 -1.62 -10.25
CA ALA A 170 7.23 -1.40 -9.69
C ALA A 170 7.37 -2.19 -8.38
N MET A 171 8.56 -2.66 -8.08
CA MET A 171 8.82 -3.51 -6.91
C MET A 171 9.81 -2.81 -5.99
N LEU A 172 9.47 -2.69 -4.71
CA LEU A 172 10.28 -2.08 -3.67
C LEU A 172 10.41 -3.06 -2.51
N ALA A 173 11.66 -3.47 -2.22
CA ALA A 173 12.00 -4.45 -1.20
C ALA A 173 12.58 -3.78 0.04
N GLU A 174 12.23 -4.28 1.21
CA GLU A 174 12.64 -3.75 2.51
C GLU A 174 13.19 -4.86 3.41
N THR A 175 14.20 -4.55 4.18
CA THR A 175 14.95 -5.55 4.96
C THR A 175 14.73 -5.46 6.47
N ASN A 176 14.18 -4.36 6.96
CA ASN A 176 13.96 -4.11 8.38
C ASN A 176 12.78 -3.13 8.61
N PRO A 177 12.20 -3.07 9.82
CA PRO A 177 11.04 -2.22 10.11
C PRO A 177 11.24 -0.72 9.86
N GLN A 178 12.46 -0.19 10.00
CA GLN A 178 12.75 1.21 9.68
C GLN A 178 12.63 1.46 8.18
N GLU A 179 13.21 0.58 7.36
CA GLU A 179 13.06 0.67 5.90
C GLU A 179 11.61 0.51 5.48
N VAL A 180 10.87 -0.42 6.11
CA VAL A 180 9.42 -0.57 5.85
C VAL A 180 8.69 0.74 6.09
N MET A 181 8.97 1.43 7.19
CA MET A 181 8.35 2.74 7.50
C MET A 181 8.69 3.77 6.43
N ASP A 182 9.96 3.91 6.07
CA ASP A 182 10.45 4.97 5.19
C ASP A 182 10.07 4.69 3.72
N LEU A 183 10.29 3.46 3.23
CA LEU A 183 10.08 3.11 1.84
C LEU A 183 8.60 2.91 1.50
N SER A 184 7.76 2.49 2.44
CA SER A 184 6.31 2.51 2.25
C SER A 184 5.80 3.92 1.91
N ALA A 185 6.31 4.95 2.58
CA ALA A 185 5.96 6.33 2.26
C ALA A 185 6.46 6.74 0.87
N VAL A 186 7.68 6.32 0.52
CA VAL A 186 8.25 6.54 -0.83
C VAL A 186 7.39 5.86 -1.89
N ALA A 187 6.95 4.61 -1.68
CA ALA A 187 6.08 3.89 -2.62
C ALA A 187 4.77 4.63 -2.87
N HIS A 188 4.10 5.10 -1.80
CA HIS A 188 2.86 5.87 -1.94
C HIS A 188 3.05 7.20 -2.67
N LEU A 189 4.10 7.95 -2.34
CA LEU A 189 4.40 9.21 -3.02
C LEU A 189 4.82 9.00 -4.47
N ALA A 190 5.61 7.96 -4.74
CA ALA A 190 6.08 7.62 -6.08
C ALA A 190 4.92 7.19 -6.98
N THR A 191 4.01 6.32 -6.50
CA THR A 191 2.86 5.89 -7.30
C THR A 191 1.93 7.05 -7.63
N ILE A 192 1.67 7.96 -6.69
CA ILE A 192 0.84 9.15 -6.92
C ILE A 192 1.48 10.05 -8.00
N LYS A 193 2.79 10.22 -7.95
CA LYS A 193 3.53 11.09 -8.89
C LYS A 193 3.70 10.47 -10.26
N SER A 194 4.07 9.19 -10.33
CA SER A 194 4.38 8.50 -11.59
C SER A 194 3.18 7.84 -12.25
N ARG A 195 2.12 7.55 -11.50
CA ARG A 195 0.99 6.70 -11.86
C ARG A 195 1.38 5.24 -12.17
N VAL A 196 2.56 4.83 -11.75
CA VAL A 196 2.99 3.43 -11.78
C VAL A 196 2.59 2.79 -10.44
N PRO A 197 1.84 1.68 -10.43
CA PRO A 197 1.52 0.98 -9.18
C PRO A 197 2.76 0.27 -8.62
N PHE A 198 2.78 0.07 -7.30
CA PHE A 198 3.90 -0.54 -6.59
C PHE A 198 3.49 -1.81 -5.85
N ILE A 199 4.37 -2.81 -5.86
CA ILE A 199 4.45 -3.84 -4.82
C ILE A 199 5.52 -3.36 -3.83
N ASN A 200 5.12 -3.11 -2.59
CA ASN A 200 5.98 -2.79 -1.47
C ASN A 200 6.07 -4.02 -0.58
N PHE A 201 7.24 -4.66 -0.46
CA PHE A 201 7.32 -5.98 0.14
C PHE A 201 8.53 -6.18 1.03
N PHE A 202 8.37 -7.02 2.01
CA PHE A 202 9.37 -7.45 2.97
C PHE A 202 9.14 -8.91 3.35
N ASP A 203 10.14 -9.56 3.95
CA ASP A 203 10.06 -10.97 4.34
C ASP A 203 8.96 -11.20 5.38
N GLY A 204 8.02 -12.09 5.04
CA GLY A 204 7.04 -12.62 5.96
C GLY A 204 7.71 -13.46 7.06
N PHE A 205 7.19 -13.40 8.30
CA PHE A 205 7.72 -14.04 9.49
C PHE A 205 9.13 -13.61 9.95
N ARG A 206 9.87 -12.88 9.12
CA ARG A 206 11.12 -12.21 9.50
C ARG A 206 10.80 -10.74 9.74
N THR A 207 11.05 -9.88 8.76
CA THR A 207 10.81 -8.43 8.87
C THR A 207 9.38 -8.09 9.30
N SER A 208 8.38 -8.86 8.86
CA SER A 208 6.98 -8.63 9.24
C SER A 208 6.74 -8.72 10.76
N HIS A 209 7.54 -9.52 11.47
CA HIS A 209 7.44 -9.76 12.92
C HIS A 209 8.70 -9.32 13.68
N GLU A 210 9.71 -8.80 13.00
CA GLU A 210 10.88 -8.21 13.61
C GLU A 210 10.50 -6.95 14.39
N ILE A 211 10.85 -6.92 15.68
CA ILE A 211 10.55 -5.77 16.53
C ILE A 211 11.75 -4.84 16.59
N GLN A 212 11.55 -3.61 16.18
CA GLN A 212 12.56 -2.57 16.17
C GLN A 212 12.02 -1.26 16.77
N LYS A 213 12.89 -0.49 17.39
CA LYS A 213 12.58 0.87 17.84
C LYS A 213 12.93 1.86 16.71
N ILE A 214 11.92 2.34 16.04
CA ILE A 214 11.98 3.23 14.88
C ILE A 214 11.37 4.59 15.16
#